data_220d54eafa27a70ef82d67de8f1d21a9
#
_entry.id   220d54eafa27a70ef82d67de8f1d21a9
#
_cell.length_a   1.000
_cell.length_b   1.000
_cell.length_c   1.000
_cell.angle_alpha   90.00
_cell.angle_beta   90.00
_cell.angle_gamma   90.00
#
_symmetry.space_group_name_H-M   'P 1'
#
loop_
_entity.id
_entity.type
_entity.pdbx_description
1 polymer ?
#
loop_
_entity_poly.entity_id
_entity_poly.type
_entity_poly.pdbx_seq_one_letter_code
_entity_poly.pdbx_strand_id
1 'polypeptide(L)'
;MRHEITRLKSTDDPTVQAKVMFRNIVSDEVHILGAGLSGLAAATILARSGKDVHVHEIRKDSGARFDGDFQGIENWTGEVDFFDELAEWGFDTNEFKSDAFGMIDLIHPDDVVTHPETDGVAFRVVERGTSGHTIDQGFKRMALESGAKIHYGTRKPPEECDIVAAGPRESSAVAYGEIFETSHRNIVAFQLNDKLAPGAYSYLIIIDGIGLICTCLWRKQRKSGRYLDETIAWYEENYDLNRKPIKRVGGKGDFGLPTKYEHEGRFYVGEA
;
A
#
# COMPACT_ATOMS: atom_id res chain seq x y z
N MET A 1 -2.71 -28.56 14.65
CA MET A 1 -2.21 -28.93 13.30
C MET A 1 -1.41 -27.74 12.77
N ARG A 2 -0.08 -27.82 12.75
CA ARG A 2 0.78 -26.77 12.20
C ARG A 2 0.77 -26.98 10.69
N HIS A 3 0.26 -26.00 9.93
CA HIS A 3 0.47 -25.97 8.48
C HIS A 3 1.93 -25.59 8.23
N GLU A 4 2.73 -26.56 7.78
CA GLU A 4 4.02 -26.30 7.16
C GLU A 4 3.77 -25.45 5.91
N ILE A 5 4.10 -24.17 6.01
CA ILE A 5 4.35 -23.35 4.83
C ILE A 5 5.65 -23.88 4.28
N THR A 6 5.58 -24.61 3.19
CA THR A 6 6.76 -25.10 2.46
C THR A 6 7.54 -23.87 1.98
N ARG A 7 8.59 -23.49 2.72
CA ARG A 7 9.56 -22.48 2.26
C ARG A 7 10.11 -22.93 0.93
N LEU A 8 9.77 -22.24 -0.14
CA LEU A 8 10.51 -22.33 -1.41
C LEU A 8 11.93 -21.88 -1.05
N LYS A 9 12.92 -22.79 -1.24
CA LYS A 9 14.33 -22.46 -1.04
C LYS A 9 14.65 -21.26 -1.93
N SER A 10 15.12 -20.17 -1.32
CA SER A 10 15.53 -18.97 -2.04
C SER A 10 16.63 -19.35 -3.03
N THR A 11 16.36 -19.17 -4.29
CA THR A 11 17.44 -19.02 -5.27
C THR A 11 17.69 -17.52 -5.32
N ASP A 12 18.93 -17.11 -5.17
CA ASP A 12 19.36 -15.69 -5.06
C ASP A 12 19.10 -14.86 -6.33
N ASP A 13 18.40 -15.42 -7.34
CA ASP A 13 18.07 -14.76 -8.59
C ASP A 13 16.55 -14.40 -8.62
N PRO A 14 16.21 -13.09 -8.55
CA PRO A 14 14.83 -12.63 -8.63
C PRO A 14 14.08 -13.10 -9.89
N THR A 15 14.80 -13.27 -11.00
CA THR A 15 14.23 -13.80 -12.25
C THR A 15 13.85 -15.27 -12.13
N VAL A 16 14.52 -16.03 -11.29
CA VAL A 16 14.18 -17.43 -11.01
C VAL A 16 12.96 -17.52 -10.12
N GLN A 17 12.84 -16.65 -9.12
CA GLN A 17 11.66 -16.58 -8.26
C GLN A 17 10.42 -16.17 -9.06
N ALA A 18 10.53 -15.17 -9.93
CA ALA A 18 9.46 -14.78 -10.84
C ALA A 18 9.04 -15.93 -11.77
N LYS A 19 9.98 -16.67 -12.33
CA LYS A 19 9.70 -17.87 -13.16
C LYS A 19 8.98 -18.96 -12.38
N VAL A 20 9.23 -19.09 -11.09
CA VAL A 20 8.53 -20.05 -10.23
C VAL A 20 7.10 -19.58 -9.95
N MET A 21 6.93 -18.29 -9.69
CA MET A 21 5.63 -17.68 -9.34
C MET A 21 4.66 -17.64 -10.53
N PHE A 22 5.19 -17.41 -11.75
CA PHE A 22 4.37 -17.29 -12.97
C PHE A 22 4.61 -18.44 -13.97
N ARG A 23 4.91 -19.64 -13.49
CA ARG A 23 5.16 -20.84 -14.34
C ARG A 23 4.07 -21.13 -15.35
N ASN A 24 2.85 -20.73 -15.08
CA ASN A 24 1.69 -21.00 -15.92
C ASN A 24 1.43 -19.90 -16.97
N ILE A 25 2.16 -18.78 -16.95
CA ILE A 25 2.06 -17.78 -18.02
C ILE A 25 2.93 -18.23 -19.19
N VAL A 26 2.32 -19.00 -20.09
CA VAL A 26 2.98 -19.59 -21.25
C VAL A 26 3.16 -18.57 -22.39
N SER A 27 2.28 -17.58 -22.48
CA SER A 27 2.32 -16.54 -23.52
C SER A 27 3.57 -15.67 -23.40
N ASP A 28 4.15 -15.29 -24.54
CA ASP A 28 5.22 -14.29 -24.61
C ASP A 28 4.69 -12.86 -24.43
N GLU A 29 3.45 -12.61 -24.85
CA GLU A 29 2.70 -11.37 -24.60
C GLU A 29 1.83 -11.55 -23.37
N VAL A 30 1.96 -10.65 -22.37
CA VAL A 30 1.26 -10.71 -21.09
C VAL A 30 0.43 -9.44 -20.88
N HIS A 31 -0.84 -9.61 -20.59
CA HIS A 31 -1.75 -8.53 -20.27
C HIS A 31 -2.03 -8.46 -18.77
N ILE A 32 -1.84 -7.26 -18.19
CA ILE A 32 -2.09 -6.98 -16.77
C ILE A 32 -3.19 -5.92 -16.66
N LEU A 33 -4.20 -6.18 -15.86
CA LEU A 33 -5.25 -5.21 -15.55
C LEU A 33 -4.93 -4.46 -14.25
N GLY A 34 -4.71 -3.16 -14.36
CA GLY A 34 -4.43 -2.24 -13.24
C GLY A 34 -2.96 -1.87 -13.11
N ALA A 35 -2.67 -0.54 -13.12
CA ALA A 35 -1.35 0.05 -12.92
C ALA A 35 -1.17 0.59 -11.48
N GLY A 36 -1.72 -0.13 -10.49
CA GLY A 36 -1.37 0.04 -9.07
C GLY A 36 -0.07 -0.68 -8.72
N LEU A 37 0.39 -0.58 -7.48
CA LEU A 37 1.69 -1.14 -7.04
C LEU A 37 1.85 -2.62 -7.40
N SER A 38 0.84 -3.46 -7.13
CA SER A 38 0.91 -4.90 -7.42
C SER A 38 1.01 -5.21 -8.92
N GLY A 39 0.25 -4.46 -9.75
CA GLY A 39 0.30 -4.62 -11.22
C GLY A 39 1.62 -4.15 -11.79
N LEU A 40 2.16 -3.02 -11.30
CA LEU A 40 3.46 -2.48 -11.72
C LEU A 40 4.62 -3.38 -11.27
N ALA A 41 4.54 -3.95 -10.06
CA ALA A 41 5.52 -4.91 -9.59
C ALA A 41 5.55 -6.16 -10.48
N ALA A 42 4.38 -6.75 -10.77
CA ALA A 42 4.27 -7.88 -11.69
C ALA A 42 4.80 -7.54 -13.08
N ALA A 43 4.46 -6.34 -13.60
CA ALA A 43 4.93 -5.87 -14.89
C ALA A 43 6.47 -5.76 -14.95
N THR A 44 7.07 -5.18 -13.91
CA THR A 44 8.53 -5.03 -13.79
C THR A 44 9.23 -6.39 -13.87
N ILE A 45 8.77 -7.34 -13.05
CA ILE A 45 9.38 -8.67 -12.95
C ILE A 45 9.24 -9.43 -14.28
N LEU A 46 8.06 -9.41 -14.89
CA LEU A 46 7.79 -10.13 -16.13
C LEU A 46 8.54 -9.52 -17.32
N ALA A 47 8.59 -8.19 -17.42
CA ALA A 47 9.35 -7.52 -18.48
C ALA A 47 10.85 -7.83 -18.37
N ARG A 48 11.42 -7.81 -17.17
CA ARG A 48 12.82 -8.24 -16.92
C ARG A 48 13.07 -9.72 -17.27
N SER A 49 12.05 -10.57 -17.21
CA SER A 49 12.14 -11.96 -17.64
C SER A 49 12.04 -12.15 -19.16
N GLY A 50 11.89 -11.06 -19.91
CA GLY A 50 11.85 -11.07 -21.39
C GLY A 50 10.45 -11.18 -21.98
N LYS A 51 9.37 -11.04 -21.16
CA LYS A 51 7.99 -11.02 -21.67
C LYS A 51 7.63 -9.66 -22.28
N ASP A 52 6.78 -9.65 -23.30
CA ASP A 52 6.14 -8.42 -23.81
C ASP A 52 4.94 -8.08 -22.95
N VAL A 53 5.10 -7.09 -22.06
CA VAL A 53 4.13 -6.79 -21.01
C VAL A 53 3.32 -5.55 -21.33
N HIS A 54 1.99 -5.70 -21.29
CA HIS A 54 1.00 -4.64 -21.51
C HIS A 54 0.13 -4.46 -20.28
N VAL A 55 0.28 -3.33 -19.60
CA VAL A 55 -0.53 -2.95 -18.43
C VAL A 55 -1.67 -2.05 -18.88
N HIS A 56 -2.92 -2.36 -18.51
CA HIS A 56 -4.12 -1.60 -18.85
C HIS A 56 -4.69 -0.93 -17.60
N GLU A 57 -4.74 0.41 -17.63
CA GLU A 57 -5.22 1.21 -16.50
C GLU A 57 -6.37 2.13 -16.95
N ILE A 58 -7.49 2.09 -16.24
CA ILE A 58 -8.67 2.91 -16.55
C ILE A 58 -8.44 4.40 -16.23
N ARG A 59 -7.60 4.70 -15.25
CA ARG A 59 -7.28 6.06 -14.86
C ARG A 59 -6.24 6.66 -15.82
N LYS A 60 -6.02 7.96 -15.68
CA LYS A 60 -5.07 8.71 -16.52
C LYS A 60 -3.60 8.57 -16.11
N ASP A 61 -3.35 8.03 -14.90
CA ASP A 61 -2.00 7.78 -14.39
C ASP A 61 -2.01 6.74 -13.26
N SER A 62 -0.83 6.16 -12.97
CA SER A 62 -0.59 5.33 -11.78
C SER A 62 -0.68 6.20 -10.53
N GLY A 63 -1.30 5.66 -9.48
CA GLY A 63 -1.53 6.44 -8.26
C GLY A 63 -2.70 7.44 -8.33
N ALA A 64 -3.35 7.63 -9.48
CA ALA A 64 -4.43 8.61 -9.65
C ALA A 64 -5.70 8.33 -8.81
N ARG A 65 -5.70 7.26 -8.02
CA ARG A 65 -6.70 6.97 -6.98
C ARG A 65 -6.45 7.80 -5.71
N PHE A 66 -5.20 8.20 -5.47
CA PHE A 66 -4.72 8.86 -4.27
C PHE A 66 -4.36 10.31 -4.56
N ASP A 67 -4.32 11.15 -3.54
CA ASP A 67 -4.06 12.58 -3.66
C ASP A 67 -3.12 13.08 -2.56
N GLY A 68 -1.94 12.48 -2.45
CA GLY A 68 -0.91 12.85 -1.49
C GLY A 68 -1.12 12.26 -0.09
N ASP A 69 -1.93 11.22 0.02
CA ASP A 69 -2.13 10.54 1.29
C ASP A 69 -0.89 9.71 1.66
N PHE A 70 -0.53 9.76 2.93
CA PHE A 70 0.51 8.91 3.49
C PHE A 70 -0.02 7.50 3.74
N GLN A 71 0.79 6.50 3.38
CA GLN A 71 0.57 5.11 3.73
C GLN A 71 1.80 4.55 4.44
N GLY A 72 1.53 3.73 5.43
CA GLY A 72 2.56 3.08 6.19
C GLY A 72 2.85 1.68 5.71
N ILE A 73 4.10 1.32 5.81
CA ILE A 73 4.64 -0.01 5.61
C ILE A 73 5.23 -0.44 6.94
N GLU A 74 4.58 -1.40 7.60
CA GLU A 74 5.06 -1.94 8.85
C GLU A 74 6.26 -2.88 8.60
N ASN A 75 7.15 -2.96 9.57
CA ASN A 75 8.42 -3.68 9.42
C ASN A 75 8.69 -4.65 10.58
N TRP A 76 7.67 -4.95 11.40
CA TRP A 76 7.80 -5.81 12.58
C TRP A 76 7.27 -7.23 12.40
N THR A 77 6.60 -7.54 11.29
CA THR A 77 6.08 -8.90 11.01
C THR A 77 7.09 -9.77 10.26
N GLY A 78 8.10 -9.17 9.63
CA GLY A 78 9.19 -9.83 8.93
C GLY A 78 10.45 -9.94 9.76
N GLU A 79 11.35 -10.86 9.38
CA GLU A 79 12.70 -10.96 9.96
C GLU A 79 13.69 -10.00 9.27
N VAL A 80 13.33 -9.48 8.09
CA VAL A 80 14.14 -8.61 7.23
C VAL A 80 13.37 -7.34 6.94
N ASP A 81 14.06 -6.20 6.81
CA ASP A 81 13.44 -4.95 6.40
C ASP A 81 12.77 -5.13 5.02
N PHE A 82 11.52 -4.71 4.90
CA PHE A 82 10.74 -4.86 3.66
C PHE A 82 11.42 -4.18 2.45
N PHE A 83 12.19 -3.10 2.67
CA PHE A 83 12.95 -2.46 1.60
C PHE A 83 14.15 -3.29 1.15
N ASP A 84 14.76 -4.04 2.07
CA ASP A 84 15.80 -5.00 1.71
C ASP A 84 15.19 -6.16 0.89
N GLU A 85 14.00 -6.65 1.27
CA GLU A 85 13.27 -7.62 0.44
C GLU A 85 12.93 -7.07 -0.95
N LEU A 86 12.47 -5.81 -1.06
CA LEU A 86 12.22 -5.17 -2.35
C LEU A 86 13.50 -5.09 -3.18
N ALA A 87 14.64 -4.74 -2.56
CA ALA A 87 15.94 -4.68 -3.23
C ALA A 87 16.40 -6.06 -3.70
N GLU A 88 16.19 -7.12 -2.91
CA GLU A 88 16.46 -8.50 -3.31
C GLU A 88 15.62 -8.92 -4.52
N TRP A 89 14.40 -8.43 -4.64
CA TRP A 89 13.55 -8.64 -5.81
C TRP A 89 13.87 -7.70 -6.97
N GLY A 90 14.93 -6.88 -6.82
CA GLY A 90 15.45 -5.99 -7.85
C GLY A 90 14.67 -4.67 -7.97
N PHE A 91 13.87 -4.28 -7.00
CA PHE A 91 13.23 -2.95 -6.97
C PHE A 91 14.18 -1.95 -6.33
N ASP A 92 14.41 -0.82 -7.01
CA ASP A 92 15.18 0.28 -6.45
C ASP A 92 14.30 1.17 -5.57
N THR A 93 14.51 1.09 -4.26
CA THR A 93 13.75 1.88 -3.29
C THR A 93 14.13 3.37 -3.28
N ASN A 94 15.19 3.78 -3.99
CA ASN A 94 15.53 5.19 -4.20
C ASN A 94 14.65 5.87 -5.26
N GLU A 95 13.89 5.10 -6.03
CA GLU A 95 12.95 5.62 -7.02
C GLU A 95 11.77 6.39 -6.41
N PHE A 96 11.58 6.37 -5.11
CA PHE A 96 10.51 7.09 -4.41
C PHE A 96 10.94 7.56 -3.02
N LYS A 97 10.29 8.62 -2.51
CA LYS A 97 10.55 9.11 -1.15
C LYS A 97 9.90 8.16 -0.14
N SER A 98 10.66 7.84 0.92
CA SER A 98 10.14 7.19 2.11
C SER A 98 10.80 7.74 3.36
N ASP A 99 10.06 7.80 4.46
CA ASP A 99 10.54 8.25 5.75
C ASP A 99 10.50 7.08 6.74
N ALA A 100 11.63 6.80 7.39
CA ALA A 100 11.80 5.68 8.30
C ALA A 100 11.61 6.11 9.75
N PHE A 101 10.85 5.36 10.51
CA PHE A 101 10.62 5.57 11.94
C PHE A 101 11.08 4.35 12.74
N GLY A 102 12.01 4.56 13.67
CA GLY A 102 12.45 3.52 14.64
C GLY A 102 11.50 3.41 15.83
N MET A 103 10.59 4.35 16.00
CA MET A 103 9.64 4.39 17.11
C MET A 103 8.30 4.90 16.63
N ILE A 104 7.24 4.28 17.10
CA ILE A 104 5.85 4.69 16.89
C ILE A 104 5.13 4.81 18.22
N ASP A 105 4.13 5.68 18.30
CA ASP A 105 3.22 5.74 19.43
C ASP A 105 2.08 4.73 19.18
N LEU A 106 1.92 3.75 20.07
CA LEU A 106 0.76 2.87 20.08
C LEU A 106 -0.15 3.26 21.23
N ILE A 107 -1.32 3.80 20.91
CA ILE A 107 -2.30 4.30 21.86
C ILE A 107 -3.36 3.23 22.09
N HIS A 108 -3.45 2.77 23.32
CA HIS A 108 -4.40 1.75 23.74
C HIS A 108 -5.80 2.33 24.01
N PRO A 109 -6.86 1.47 24.14
CA PRO A 109 -8.23 1.94 24.36
C PRO A 109 -8.47 2.75 25.64
N ASP A 110 -7.56 2.67 26.59
CA ASP A 110 -7.53 3.43 27.87
C ASP A 110 -6.62 4.66 27.82
N ASP A 111 -6.26 5.08 26.61
CA ASP A 111 -5.39 6.22 26.30
C ASP A 111 -3.95 6.07 26.81
N VAL A 112 -3.54 4.88 27.24
CA VAL A 112 -2.13 4.58 27.54
C VAL A 112 -1.32 4.52 26.27
N VAL A 113 -0.21 5.25 26.21
CA VAL A 113 0.74 5.22 25.09
C VAL A 113 1.88 4.27 25.40
N THR A 114 2.15 3.36 24.48
CA THR A 114 3.33 2.49 24.52
C THR A 114 4.17 2.69 23.27
N HIS A 115 5.45 2.39 23.36
CA HIS A 115 6.40 2.42 22.25
C HIS A 115 6.94 1.01 22.06
N PRO A 116 6.42 0.24 21.09
CA PRO A 116 6.95 -1.09 20.80
C PRO A 116 8.46 -1.02 20.52
N GLU A 117 9.22 -1.87 21.20
CA GLU A 117 10.66 -1.99 20.96
C GLU A 117 10.87 -2.70 19.62
N THR A 118 11.72 -2.12 18.78
CA THR A 118 12.14 -2.69 17.51
C THR A 118 13.63 -2.50 17.32
N ASP A 119 14.29 -3.51 16.79
CA ASP A 119 15.69 -3.39 16.37
C ASP A 119 15.73 -2.75 14.98
N GLY A 120 15.90 -1.43 14.91
CA GLY A 120 16.04 -0.70 13.65
C GLY A 120 14.77 0.06 13.23
N VAL A 121 14.35 -0.09 11.99
CA VAL A 121 13.17 0.59 11.43
C VAL A 121 11.90 -0.16 11.81
N ALA A 122 11.03 0.48 12.59
CA ALA A 122 9.73 -0.07 12.95
C ALA A 122 8.71 0.11 11.83
N PHE A 123 8.77 1.26 11.17
CA PHE A 123 7.73 1.68 10.24
C PHE A 123 8.31 2.62 9.18
N ARG A 124 7.88 2.41 7.94
CA ARG A 124 8.20 3.32 6.84
C ARG A 124 6.93 4.00 6.36
N VAL A 125 7.03 5.26 6.03
CA VAL A 125 5.93 6.03 5.44
C VAL A 125 6.28 6.40 4.02
N VAL A 126 5.33 6.20 3.12
CA VAL A 126 5.41 6.58 1.71
C VAL A 126 4.21 7.46 1.35
N GLU A 127 4.41 8.37 0.41
CA GLU A 127 3.33 9.15 -0.18
C GLU A 127 2.75 8.41 -1.39
N ARG A 128 1.42 8.44 -1.52
CA ARG A 128 0.67 7.87 -2.64
C ARG A 128 0.20 8.99 -3.57
N GLY A 129 0.09 8.69 -4.85
CA GLY A 129 -0.43 9.66 -5.82
C GLY A 129 0.39 9.79 -7.10
N THR A 130 0.18 10.91 -7.81
CA THR A 130 0.78 11.15 -9.14
C THR A 130 1.99 12.08 -9.10
N SER A 131 2.40 12.58 -7.95
CA SER A 131 3.62 13.37 -7.79
C SER A 131 4.85 12.51 -8.01
N GLY A 132 5.90 13.06 -8.64
CA GLY A 132 7.05 12.29 -9.12
C GLY A 132 7.83 11.51 -8.04
N HIS A 133 7.72 11.92 -6.79
CA HIS A 133 8.40 11.28 -5.64
C HIS A 133 7.57 10.19 -4.94
N THR A 134 6.32 9.96 -5.37
CA THR A 134 5.44 8.96 -4.75
C THR A 134 5.85 7.53 -5.09
N ILE A 135 5.52 6.58 -4.23
CA ILE A 135 5.79 5.16 -4.49
C ILE A 135 5.11 4.67 -5.78
N ASP A 136 3.91 5.18 -6.10
CA ASP A 136 3.20 4.83 -7.33
C ASP A 136 4.01 5.21 -8.57
N GLN A 137 4.63 6.41 -8.57
CA GLN A 137 5.44 6.88 -9.69
C GLN A 137 6.81 6.21 -9.74
N GLY A 138 7.40 5.84 -8.61
CA GLY A 138 8.62 5.03 -8.55
C GLY A 138 8.42 3.67 -9.21
N PHE A 139 7.39 2.93 -8.81
CA PHE A 139 7.06 1.63 -9.43
C PHE A 139 6.71 1.76 -10.92
N LYS A 140 6.03 2.85 -11.33
CA LYS A 140 5.77 3.14 -12.74
C LYS A 140 7.07 3.30 -13.53
N ARG A 141 8.04 4.07 -13.04
CA ARG A 141 9.35 4.25 -13.70
C ARG A 141 10.05 2.91 -13.86
N MET A 142 10.16 2.13 -12.78
CA MET A 142 10.80 0.81 -12.83
C MET A 142 10.15 -0.14 -13.85
N ALA A 143 8.81 -0.13 -13.94
CA ALA A 143 8.10 -0.94 -14.92
C ALA A 143 8.41 -0.50 -16.37
N LEU A 144 8.38 0.81 -16.65
CA LEU A 144 8.69 1.36 -17.98
C LEU A 144 10.15 1.10 -18.37
N GLU A 145 11.11 1.30 -17.48
CA GLU A 145 12.54 1.04 -17.69
C GLU A 145 12.82 -0.44 -17.92
N SER A 146 12.01 -1.33 -17.34
CA SER A 146 12.08 -2.77 -17.58
C SER A 146 11.50 -3.18 -18.93
N GLY A 147 10.87 -2.26 -19.68
CA GLY A 147 10.29 -2.52 -21.01
C GLY A 147 8.78 -2.77 -21.01
N ALA A 148 8.09 -2.67 -19.87
CA ALA A 148 6.63 -2.78 -19.85
C ALA A 148 5.96 -1.58 -20.54
N LYS A 149 4.83 -1.83 -21.20
CA LYS A 149 4.03 -0.81 -21.88
C LYS A 149 2.77 -0.55 -21.04
N ILE A 150 2.51 0.71 -20.68
CA ILE A 150 1.35 1.07 -19.86
C ILE A 150 0.35 1.85 -20.72
N HIS A 151 -0.88 1.34 -20.79
CA HIS A 151 -1.98 1.90 -21.55
C HIS A 151 -2.98 2.56 -20.60
N TYR A 152 -2.88 3.88 -20.44
CA TYR A 152 -3.78 4.67 -19.61
C TYR A 152 -5.09 4.99 -20.32
N GLY A 153 -6.17 5.22 -19.55
CA GLY A 153 -7.51 5.49 -20.07
C GLY A 153 -8.13 4.29 -20.80
N THR A 154 -7.59 3.09 -20.59
CA THR A 154 -8.05 1.87 -21.24
C THR A 154 -8.74 0.95 -20.25
N ARG A 155 -9.84 0.35 -20.66
CA ARG A 155 -10.54 -0.66 -19.89
C ARG A 155 -10.48 -1.99 -20.64
N LYS A 156 -9.67 -2.91 -20.14
CA LYS A 156 -9.61 -4.29 -20.65
C LYS A 156 -10.45 -5.19 -19.74
N PRO A 157 -11.28 -6.10 -20.28
CA PRO A 157 -12.01 -7.06 -19.46
C PRO A 157 -11.05 -7.99 -18.70
N PRO A 158 -11.35 -8.36 -17.43
CA PRO A 158 -10.49 -9.27 -16.67
C PRO A 158 -10.23 -10.61 -17.38
N GLU A 159 -11.22 -11.11 -18.12
CA GLU A 159 -11.14 -12.36 -18.90
C GLU A 159 -10.16 -12.31 -20.07
N GLU A 160 -9.75 -11.13 -20.48
CA GLU A 160 -8.72 -10.91 -21.51
C GLU A 160 -7.34 -10.58 -20.93
N CYS A 161 -7.16 -10.74 -19.62
CA CYS A 161 -5.91 -10.46 -18.94
C CYS A 161 -5.35 -11.72 -18.27
N ASP A 162 -4.04 -11.86 -18.26
CA ASP A 162 -3.33 -12.93 -17.57
C ASP A 162 -3.21 -12.65 -16.06
N ILE A 163 -3.07 -11.35 -15.73
CA ILE A 163 -2.98 -10.89 -14.35
C ILE A 163 -4.03 -9.81 -14.09
N VAL A 164 -4.78 -9.96 -13.00
CA VAL A 164 -5.77 -9.00 -12.53
C VAL A 164 -5.25 -8.34 -11.25
N ALA A 165 -4.97 -7.04 -11.33
CA ALA A 165 -4.50 -6.18 -10.24
C ALA A 165 -5.41 -4.94 -10.08
N ALA A 166 -6.71 -5.11 -10.32
CA ALA A 166 -7.68 -4.01 -10.45
C ALA A 166 -8.05 -3.35 -9.11
N GLY A 167 -7.51 -3.85 -7.98
CA GLY A 167 -7.89 -3.43 -6.63
C GLY A 167 -9.19 -4.10 -6.17
N PRO A 168 -9.69 -3.75 -4.96
CA PRO A 168 -10.76 -4.49 -4.32
C PRO A 168 -12.08 -4.37 -5.07
N ARG A 169 -12.73 -5.51 -5.31
CA ARG A 169 -14.10 -5.57 -5.85
C ARG A 169 -15.13 -5.25 -4.80
N GLU A 170 -14.92 -5.74 -3.60
CA GLU A 170 -15.74 -5.47 -2.42
C GLU A 170 -14.93 -4.59 -1.45
N SER A 171 -15.61 -4.04 -0.45
CA SER A 171 -14.97 -3.17 0.53
C SER A 171 -15.31 -3.68 1.92
N SER A 172 -14.39 -4.39 2.55
CA SER A 172 -14.50 -4.78 3.96
C SER A 172 -14.10 -3.64 4.88
N ALA A 173 -13.32 -2.67 4.40
CA ALA A 173 -12.89 -1.52 5.17
C ALA A 173 -12.96 -0.21 4.37
N VAL A 174 -13.14 0.89 5.11
CA VAL A 174 -13.04 2.27 4.59
C VAL A 174 -12.02 3.01 5.44
N ALA A 175 -11.06 3.65 4.78
CA ALA A 175 -10.19 4.66 5.37
C ALA A 175 -10.72 6.04 4.99
N TYR A 176 -10.84 6.97 5.96
CA TYR A 176 -11.20 8.35 5.72
C TYR A 176 -10.33 9.25 6.57
N GLY A 177 -9.70 10.24 5.95
CA GLY A 177 -8.69 11.06 6.60
C GLY A 177 -8.71 12.52 6.16
N GLU A 178 -7.89 13.32 6.83
CA GLU A 178 -7.67 14.73 6.50
C GLU A 178 -6.17 15.02 6.48
N ILE A 179 -5.72 15.60 5.37
CA ILE A 179 -4.37 16.14 5.22
C ILE A 179 -4.37 17.59 5.71
N PHE A 180 -3.33 17.98 6.45
CA PHE A 180 -3.21 19.30 7.06
C PHE A 180 -1.74 19.76 7.14
N GLU A 181 -1.53 21.08 7.22
CA GLU A 181 -0.23 21.65 7.61
C GLU A 181 -0.10 21.71 9.13
N THR A 182 1.13 21.56 9.62
CA THR A 182 1.45 21.62 11.05
C THR A 182 2.90 22.04 11.28
N SER A 183 3.17 22.58 12.47
CA SER A 183 4.53 22.79 12.98
C SER A 183 4.99 21.67 13.93
N HIS A 184 4.18 20.65 14.13
CA HIS A 184 4.54 19.53 14.99
C HIS A 184 5.70 18.73 14.37
N ARG A 185 6.51 18.11 15.23
CA ARG A 185 7.60 17.23 14.79
C ARG A 185 7.08 16.02 14.00
N ASN A 186 7.94 15.39 13.21
CA ASN A 186 7.62 14.13 12.55
C ASN A 186 7.23 13.06 13.59
N ILE A 187 6.12 12.35 13.34
CA ILE A 187 5.59 11.32 14.23
C ILE A 187 4.73 10.33 13.47
N VAL A 188 4.69 9.10 13.95
CA VAL A 188 3.70 8.09 13.59
C VAL A 188 3.02 7.62 14.87
N ALA A 189 1.71 7.73 14.94
CA ALA A 189 0.90 7.27 16.06
C ALA A 189 -0.30 6.45 15.57
N PHE A 190 -0.54 5.29 16.19
CA PHE A 190 -1.70 4.44 15.96
C PHE A 190 -2.55 4.37 17.20
N GLN A 191 -3.87 4.41 17.02
CA GLN A 191 -4.81 4.30 18.12
C GLN A 191 -5.80 3.16 17.89
N LEU A 192 -5.87 2.24 18.87
CA LEU A 192 -6.79 1.12 18.91
C LEU A 192 -8.01 1.47 19.77
N ASN A 193 -8.99 2.16 19.20
CA ASN A 193 -10.16 2.64 19.94
C ASN A 193 -11.45 2.49 19.12
N ASP A 194 -12.29 1.53 19.48
CA ASP A 194 -13.59 1.26 18.82
C ASP A 194 -14.58 2.45 18.86
N LYS A 195 -14.37 3.43 19.75
CA LYS A 195 -15.19 4.66 19.77
C LYS A 195 -14.85 5.57 18.59
N LEU A 196 -13.58 5.58 18.16
CA LEU A 196 -13.07 6.42 17.07
C LEU A 196 -12.95 5.67 15.75
N ALA A 197 -12.63 4.37 15.80
CA ALA A 197 -12.40 3.53 14.64
C ALA A 197 -13.03 2.14 14.81
N PRO A 198 -14.38 2.01 14.71
CA PRO A 198 -15.07 0.75 14.96
C PRO A 198 -14.57 -0.44 14.17
N GLY A 199 -13.94 -1.38 14.87
CA GLY A 199 -13.43 -2.65 14.37
C GLY A 199 -12.04 -2.58 13.75
N ALA A 200 -11.41 -1.38 13.69
CA ALA A 200 -10.08 -1.20 13.14
C ALA A 200 -9.24 -0.23 13.99
N TYR A 201 -8.63 0.77 13.39
CA TYR A 201 -7.72 1.70 14.08
C TYR A 201 -7.79 3.10 13.44
N SER A 202 -7.34 4.10 14.19
CA SER A 202 -7.02 5.41 13.64
C SER A 202 -5.51 5.66 13.71
N TYR A 203 -5.04 6.63 12.91
CA TYR A 203 -3.63 6.98 12.91
C TYR A 203 -3.39 8.45 12.62
N LEU A 204 -2.24 8.93 13.13
CA LEU A 204 -1.66 10.22 12.84
C LEU A 204 -0.26 9.97 12.26
N ILE A 205 0.00 10.53 11.08
CA ILE A 205 1.34 10.57 10.47
C ILE A 205 1.67 12.02 10.18
N ILE A 206 2.84 12.48 10.61
CA ILE A 206 3.35 13.82 10.29
C ILE A 206 4.77 13.69 9.75
N ILE A 207 5.00 14.27 8.56
CA ILE A 207 6.30 14.33 7.90
C ILE A 207 6.49 15.73 7.32
N ASP A 208 7.60 16.38 7.67
CA ASP A 208 8.06 17.65 7.10
C ASP A 208 6.97 18.73 7.07
N GLY A 209 6.18 18.83 8.14
CA GLY A 209 5.14 19.83 8.30
C GLY A 209 3.81 19.50 7.62
N ILE A 210 3.68 18.34 7.01
CA ILE A 210 2.42 17.82 6.48
C ILE A 210 1.96 16.66 7.36
N GLY A 211 0.71 16.71 7.79
CA GLY A 211 0.09 15.66 8.59
C GLY A 211 -1.09 15.00 7.88
N LEU A 212 -1.33 13.74 8.23
CA LEU A 212 -2.54 12.99 7.89
C LEU A 212 -3.11 12.38 9.16
N ILE A 213 -4.35 12.72 9.50
CA ILE A 213 -5.16 11.98 10.47
C ILE A 213 -6.15 11.14 9.70
N CYS A 214 -6.25 9.86 10.04
CA CYS A 214 -7.15 8.94 9.36
C CYS A 214 -7.86 8.01 10.36
N THR A 215 -9.13 7.70 10.09
CA THR A 215 -9.87 6.63 10.75
C THR A 215 -10.15 5.50 9.76
N CYS A 216 -9.81 4.28 10.13
CA CYS A 216 -10.09 3.07 9.37
C CYS A 216 -11.25 2.33 10.03
N LEU A 217 -12.25 1.94 9.24
CA LEU A 217 -13.50 1.40 9.74
C LEU A 217 -13.83 0.07 9.07
N TRP A 218 -13.96 -1.01 9.84
CA TRP A 218 -14.58 -2.26 9.37
C TRP A 218 -16.08 -2.25 9.60
N ARG A 219 -16.52 -1.55 10.64
CA ARG A 219 -17.94 -1.41 10.98
C ARG A 219 -18.38 0.04 10.87
N LYS A 220 -19.68 0.26 10.63
CA LYS A 220 -20.29 1.59 10.58
C LYS A 220 -19.69 2.55 9.52
N GLN A 221 -19.16 2.02 8.44
CA GLN A 221 -18.47 2.74 7.35
C GLN A 221 -19.25 3.95 6.81
N ARG A 222 -20.60 3.88 6.77
CA ARG A 222 -21.46 5.01 6.33
C ARG A 222 -21.35 6.25 7.22
N LYS A 223 -20.75 6.13 8.40
CA LYS A 223 -20.56 7.23 9.36
C LYS A 223 -19.08 7.69 9.41
N SER A 224 -18.29 7.39 8.39
CA SER A 224 -16.85 7.68 8.36
C SER A 224 -16.53 9.15 8.64
N GLY A 225 -17.33 10.09 8.11
CA GLY A 225 -17.14 11.52 8.38
C GLY A 225 -17.25 11.87 9.87
N ARG A 226 -18.25 11.35 10.57
CA ARG A 226 -18.40 11.56 12.01
C ARG A 226 -17.21 10.98 12.79
N TYR A 227 -16.80 9.75 12.46
CA TYR A 227 -15.67 9.11 13.14
C TYR A 227 -14.36 9.85 12.88
N LEU A 228 -14.17 10.39 11.66
CA LEU A 228 -13.02 11.24 11.38
C LEU A 228 -13.04 12.52 12.23
N ASP A 229 -14.18 13.20 12.31
CA ASP A 229 -14.29 14.43 13.12
C ASP A 229 -13.99 14.15 14.62
N GLU A 230 -14.49 13.03 15.16
CA GLU A 230 -14.22 12.59 16.53
C GLU A 230 -12.72 12.19 16.71
N THR A 231 -12.12 11.56 15.71
CA THR A 231 -10.70 11.19 15.71
C THR A 231 -9.80 12.43 15.65
N ILE A 232 -10.14 13.40 14.80
CA ILE A 232 -9.43 14.68 14.73
C ILE A 232 -9.46 15.40 16.08
N ALA A 233 -10.65 15.53 16.69
CA ALA A 233 -10.79 16.18 17.98
C ALA A 233 -9.94 15.52 19.06
N TRP A 234 -9.88 14.17 19.07
CA TRP A 234 -9.07 13.44 20.03
C TRP A 234 -7.56 13.72 19.82
N TYR A 235 -7.07 13.70 18.56
CA TYR A 235 -5.67 14.00 18.28
C TYR A 235 -5.31 15.46 18.56
N GLU A 236 -6.20 16.42 18.33
CA GLU A 236 -5.98 17.83 18.69
C GLU A 236 -5.91 18.06 20.21
N GLU A 237 -6.68 17.29 20.99
CA GLU A 237 -6.65 17.37 22.46
C GLU A 237 -5.37 16.79 23.06
N ASN A 238 -4.81 15.73 22.43
CA ASN A 238 -3.68 14.98 22.98
C ASN A 238 -2.32 15.33 22.36
N TYR A 239 -2.31 15.98 21.20
CA TYR A 239 -1.10 16.41 20.50
C TYR A 239 -1.25 17.89 20.12
N ASP A 240 -0.22 18.69 20.37
CA ASP A 240 -0.18 20.13 19.97
C ASP A 240 0.05 20.24 18.45
N LEU A 241 -0.99 19.98 17.67
CA LEU A 241 -0.86 19.87 16.22
C LEU A 241 -0.79 21.22 15.51
N ASN A 242 -1.35 22.30 16.07
CA ASN A 242 -1.50 23.59 15.36
C ASN A 242 -2.02 23.41 13.92
N ARG A 243 -3.03 22.54 13.74
CA ARG A 243 -3.50 22.00 12.48
C ARG A 243 -4.15 23.06 11.59
N LYS A 244 -3.71 23.12 10.32
CA LYS A 244 -4.35 23.88 9.25
C LYS A 244 -4.85 22.91 8.18
N PRO A 245 -6.16 22.63 8.12
CA PRO A 245 -6.73 21.67 7.17
C PRO A 245 -6.42 22.04 5.71
N ILE A 246 -6.06 21.05 4.89
CA ILE A 246 -5.86 21.20 3.45
C ILE A 246 -7.01 20.53 2.70
N LYS A 247 -7.22 19.23 2.91
CA LYS A 247 -8.24 18.45 2.20
C LYS A 247 -8.56 17.15 2.92
N ARG A 248 -9.73 16.59 2.63
CA ARG A 248 -10.10 15.24 3.04
C ARG A 248 -9.78 14.23 1.94
N VAL A 249 -9.31 13.07 2.35
CA VAL A 249 -8.93 11.94 1.50
C VAL A 249 -9.62 10.68 1.98
N GLY A 250 -9.73 9.67 1.13
CA GLY A 250 -10.32 8.42 1.57
C GLY A 250 -10.22 7.33 0.52
N GLY A 251 -10.29 6.10 1.00
CA GLY A 251 -10.19 4.91 0.18
C GLY A 251 -10.99 3.76 0.74
N LYS A 252 -11.19 2.78 -0.11
CA LYS A 252 -11.75 1.48 0.25
C LYS A 252 -10.65 0.46 0.17
N GLY A 253 -10.64 -0.49 1.09
CA GLY A 253 -9.76 -1.63 1.10
C GLY A 253 -10.53 -2.90 1.37
N ASP A 254 -9.96 -4.02 0.97
CA ASP A 254 -10.43 -5.33 1.36
C ASP A 254 -9.32 -6.07 2.11
N PHE A 255 -9.67 -6.62 3.27
CA PHE A 255 -8.77 -7.42 4.10
C PHE A 255 -9.08 -8.92 3.98
N GLY A 256 -9.88 -9.31 2.99
CA GLY A 256 -10.13 -10.69 2.67
C GLY A 256 -8.83 -11.39 2.23
N LEU A 257 -8.52 -12.53 2.84
CA LEU A 257 -7.44 -13.38 2.34
C LEU A 257 -7.97 -14.16 1.14
N PRO A 258 -7.35 -14.06 -0.04
CA PRO A 258 -7.76 -14.84 -1.18
C PRO A 258 -7.55 -16.33 -0.90
N THR A 259 -8.56 -17.13 -1.19
CA THR A 259 -8.47 -18.60 -1.08
C THR A 259 -7.72 -19.22 -2.25
N LYS A 260 -7.62 -18.48 -3.36
CA LYS A 260 -6.90 -18.88 -4.57
C LYS A 260 -6.31 -17.65 -5.24
N TYR A 261 -5.03 -17.75 -5.59
CA TYR A 261 -4.34 -16.72 -6.38
C TYR A 261 -4.50 -16.91 -7.89
N GLU A 262 -4.98 -18.07 -8.31
CA GLU A 262 -5.26 -18.42 -9.71
C GLU A 262 -6.70 -18.89 -9.84
N HIS A 263 -7.41 -18.34 -10.83
CA HIS A 263 -8.75 -18.75 -11.18
C HIS A 263 -8.92 -18.68 -12.71
N GLU A 264 -9.34 -19.80 -13.33
CA GLU A 264 -9.52 -19.92 -14.78
C GLU A 264 -8.28 -19.51 -15.61
N GLY A 265 -7.09 -19.87 -15.14
CA GLY A 265 -5.82 -19.56 -15.80
C GLY A 265 -5.34 -18.13 -15.66
N ARG A 266 -5.95 -17.33 -14.79
CA ARG A 266 -5.57 -15.94 -14.49
C ARG A 266 -5.06 -15.80 -13.07
N PHE A 267 -4.07 -14.96 -12.88
CA PHE A 267 -3.56 -14.62 -11.56
C PHE A 267 -4.23 -13.35 -11.01
N TYR A 268 -4.61 -13.41 -9.74
CA TYR A 268 -5.17 -12.27 -9.00
C TYR A 268 -4.11 -11.82 -7.99
N VAL A 269 -3.72 -10.54 -8.04
CA VAL A 269 -2.66 -9.98 -7.21
C VAL A 269 -3.10 -8.69 -6.50
N GLY A 270 -2.52 -8.43 -5.34
CA GLY A 270 -2.92 -7.32 -4.48
C GLY A 270 -4.29 -7.59 -3.85
N GLU A 271 -5.21 -6.63 -3.95
CA GLU A 271 -6.58 -6.70 -3.41
C GLU A 271 -7.62 -7.02 -4.52
N ALA A 272 -7.24 -7.67 -5.62
CA ALA A 272 -8.11 -7.91 -6.77
C ALA A 272 -9.02 -9.15 -6.62
#